data_65f8b48dc2f302fe134140678b213004
#
_entry.id   65f8b48dc2f302fe134140678b213004
#
_cell.length_a   1.000
_cell.length_b   1.000
_cell.length_c   1.000
_cell.angle_alpha   90.00
_cell.angle_beta   90.00
_cell.angle_gamma   90.00
#
_symmetry.space_group_name_H-M   'P 1'
#
loop_
_entity.id
_entity.type
_entity.pdbx_description
1 polymer ?
#
loop_
_entity_poly.entity_id
_entity_poly.type
_entity_poly.pdbx_seq_one_letter_code
_entity_poly.pdbx_strand_id
1 'polypeptide(L)'
;MVRRKETKMNQEEAEEYLKKLEEFEKTINSDDDEMDLNFMSEVNELLNKLQEELQPTQPVQTNNTTVVNDGVLVKVKKLDPNAVIPSYSKVGDAGMDLTITKEIENTSFSVSYGFGIAMEIPKGYVGLIFPRSSVRNQDLILSNCVGVIDSGYRGELQATFKKTNGLDSLKYKVGERGAQIIILPYPTIYMTEVPELSDTERGTGGFGSTGN
;
A
#
# COMPACT_ATOMS: atom_id res chain seq x y z
N MET A 1 -20.14 -15.32 29.11
CA MET A 1 -20.10 -16.00 27.78
C MET A 1 -21.32 -15.53 27.00
N VAL A 2 -21.20 -14.41 26.25
CA VAL A 2 -22.25 -13.86 25.39
C VAL A 2 -21.74 -13.97 23.96
N ARG A 3 -22.30 -14.92 23.21
CA ARG A 3 -22.07 -15.04 21.76
C ARG A 3 -22.75 -13.84 21.12
N ARG A 4 -21.97 -12.88 20.60
CA ARG A 4 -22.47 -11.94 19.57
C ARG A 4 -22.71 -12.76 18.30
N LYS A 5 -23.97 -12.78 17.86
CA LYS A 5 -24.34 -13.22 16.52
C LYS A 5 -23.67 -12.26 15.53
N GLU A 6 -22.78 -12.77 14.69
CA GLU A 6 -22.42 -12.11 13.43
C GLU A 6 -23.67 -12.10 12.55
N THR A 7 -24.33 -10.98 12.47
CA THR A 7 -25.44 -10.77 11.54
C THR A 7 -24.77 -10.39 10.19
N LYS A 8 -24.33 -11.40 9.45
CA LYS A 8 -24.06 -11.19 8.02
C LYS A 8 -25.41 -10.94 7.36
N MET A 9 -25.49 -9.87 6.58
CA MET A 9 -26.63 -9.56 5.72
C MET A 9 -27.02 -10.82 4.94
N ASN A 10 -28.26 -11.24 5.01
CA ASN A 10 -28.71 -12.42 4.29
C ASN A 10 -28.91 -12.08 2.79
N GLN A 11 -29.07 -13.11 1.98
CA GLN A 11 -29.16 -12.96 0.52
C GLN A 11 -30.42 -12.17 0.10
N GLU A 12 -31.52 -12.30 0.83
CA GLU A 12 -32.77 -11.56 0.60
C GLU A 12 -32.61 -10.07 0.87
N GLU A 13 -31.93 -9.70 1.98
CA GLU A 13 -31.59 -8.32 2.30
C GLU A 13 -30.68 -7.69 1.21
N ALA A 14 -29.66 -8.43 0.75
CA ALA A 14 -28.77 -7.98 -0.32
C ALA A 14 -29.52 -7.73 -1.66
N GLU A 15 -30.46 -8.60 -2.01
CA GLU A 15 -31.28 -8.44 -3.21
C GLU A 15 -32.24 -7.23 -3.12
N GLU A 16 -32.82 -6.97 -1.93
CA GLU A 16 -33.62 -5.78 -1.68
C GLU A 16 -32.79 -4.48 -1.81
N TYR A 17 -31.55 -4.49 -1.31
CA TYR A 17 -30.63 -3.37 -1.43
C TYR A 17 -30.26 -3.08 -2.90
N LEU A 18 -29.92 -4.10 -3.67
CA LEU A 18 -29.63 -3.94 -5.10
C LEU A 18 -30.80 -3.35 -5.88
N LYS A 19 -32.02 -3.81 -5.57
CA LYS A 19 -33.23 -3.29 -6.22
C LYS A 19 -33.47 -1.81 -5.93
N LYS A 20 -33.25 -1.36 -4.69
CA LYS A 20 -33.35 0.06 -4.30
C LYS A 20 -32.28 0.92 -4.98
N LEU A 21 -31.05 0.40 -5.17
CA LEU A 21 -30.01 1.10 -5.92
C LEU A 21 -30.36 1.22 -7.41
N GLU A 22 -30.94 0.20 -8.03
CA GLU A 22 -31.38 0.27 -9.43
C GLU A 22 -32.55 1.27 -9.62
N GLU A 23 -33.47 1.37 -8.66
CA GLU A 23 -34.54 2.37 -8.66
C GLU A 23 -33.95 3.79 -8.51
N PHE A 24 -32.93 3.97 -7.69
CA PHE A 24 -32.22 5.24 -7.53
C PHE A 24 -31.51 5.68 -8.81
N GLU A 25 -30.80 4.79 -9.51
CA GLU A 25 -30.16 5.10 -10.80
C GLU A 25 -31.19 5.54 -11.85
N LYS A 26 -32.37 4.95 -11.84
CA LYS A 26 -33.47 5.34 -12.75
C LYS A 26 -34.05 6.71 -12.44
N THR A 27 -34.12 7.07 -11.16
CA THR A 27 -34.66 8.37 -10.70
C THR A 27 -33.70 9.53 -10.99
N ILE A 28 -32.38 9.31 -10.87
CA ILE A 28 -31.37 10.32 -11.23
C ILE A 28 -31.36 10.62 -12.74
N ASN A 29 -31.69 9.62 -13.57
CA ASN A 29 -31.66 9.76 -15.02
C ASN A 29 -33.00 10.26 -15.63
N SER A 30 -34.01 10.57 -14.79
CA SER A 30 -35.24 11.23 -15.24
C SER A 30 -35.10 12.75 -15.04
N ASP A 31 -35.37 13.52 -16.08
CA ASP A 31 -35.32 15.01 -16.10
C ASP A 31 -36.43 15.67 -15.25
N ASP A 32 -36.99 15.00 -14.27
CA ASP A 32 -38.01 15.56 -13.38
C ASP A 32 -37.35 16.25 -12.17
N ASP A 33 -37.48 17.56 -12.13
CA ASP A 33 -36.87 18.54 -11.17
C ASP A 33 -37.37 18.45 -9.72
N GLU A 34 -38.14 17.47 -9.31
CA GLU A 34 -38.56 17.28 -7.90
C GLU A 34 -38.00 15.94 -7.34
N MET A 35 -36.78 16.02 -6.82
CA MET A 35 -36.17 14.91 -6.09
C MET A 35 -36.84 14.76 -4.73
N ASP A 36 -37.52 13.64 -4.48
CA ASP A 36 -38.18 13.34 -3.20
C ASP A 36 -37.15 13.29 -2.05
N LEU A 37 -37.21 14.29 -1.16
CA LEU A 37 -36.32 14.40 0.00
C LEU A 37 -36.42 13.18 0.95
N ASN A 38 -37.57 12.49 1.00
CA ASN A 38 -37.73 11.26 1.78
C ASN A 38 -36.93 10.13 1.17
N PHE A 39 -36.97 9.98 -0.15
CA PHE A 39 -36.20 8.97 -0.86
C PHE A 39 -34.68 9.17 -0.69
N MET A 40 -34.19 10.42 -0.78
CA MET A 40 -32.79 10.74 -0.50
C MET A 40 -32.39 10.45 0.94
N SER A 41 -33.28 10.64 1.90
CA SER A 41 -33.04 10.28 3.29
C SER A 41 -32.89 8.77 3.48
N GLU A 42 -33.76 7.98 2.83
CA GLU A 42 -33.68 6.50 2.88
C GLU A 42 -32.40 5.97 2.25
N VAL A 43 -31.99 6.52 1.10
CA VAL A 43 -30.75 6.15 0.42
C VAL A 43 -29.52 6.49 1.27
N ASN A 44 -29.48 7.66 1.91
CA ASN A 44 -28.41 8.02 2.82
C ASN A 44 -28.34 7.12 4.07
N GLU A 45 -29.49 6.75 4.63
CA GLU A 45 -29.54 5.78 5.74
C GLU A 45 -29.01 4.41 5.32
N LEU A 46 -29.34 3.97 4.10
CA LEU A 46 -28.82 2.74 3.51
C LEU A 46 -27.29 2.79 3.32
N LEU A 47 -26.78 3.86 2.73
CA LEU A 47 -25.34 4.06 2.52
C LEU A 47 -24.58 4.09 3.84
N ASN A 48 -25.13 4.72 4.87
CA ASN A 48 -24.53 4.74 6.20
C ASN A 48 -24.48 3.33 6.83
N LYS A 49 -25.55 2.54 6.72
CA LYS A 49 -25.57 1.14 7.18
C LYS A 49 -24.55 0.28 6.45
N LEU A 50 -24.43 0.42 5.13
CA LEU A 50 -23.42 -0.28 4.33
C LEU A 50 -22.00 0.16 4.71
N GLN A 51 -21.78 1.44 4.99
CA GLN A 51 -20.49 1.94 5.44
C GLN A 51 -20.13 1.43 6.85
N GLU A 52 -21.12 1.29 7.75
CA GLU A 52 -20.90 0.70 9.08
C GLU A 52 -20.54 -0.80 9.00
N GLU A 53 -21.17 -1.55 8.09
CA GLU A 53 -20.86 -2.98 7.88
C GLU A 53 -19.54 -3.20 7.11
N LEU A 54 -19.15 -2.27 6.25
CA LEU A 54 -17.90 -2.32 5.47
C LEU A 54 -16.71 -1.68 6.19
N GLN A 55 -16.92 -0.99 7.33
CA GLN A 55 -15.81 -0.50 8.13
C GLN A 55 -15.05 -1.69 8.73
N PRO A 56 -13.73 -1.77 8.48
CA PRO A 56 -12.91 -2.73 9.21
C PRO A 56 -13.07 -2.40 10.71
N THR A 57 -13.55 -3.38 11.47
CA THR A 57 -13.70 -3.27 12.92
C THR A 57 -12.46 -2.67 13.53
N GLN A 58 -12.56 -1.45 14.08
CA GLN A 58 -11.48 -0.84 14.83
C GLN A 58 -11.05 -1.79 15.95
N PRO A 59 -9.74 -1.97 16.19
CA PRO A 59 -9.28 -2.88 17.22
C PRO A 59 -9.76 -2.36 18.59
N VAL A 60 -10.64 -3.11 19.24
CA VAL A 60 -11.02 -2.90 20.62
C VAL A 60 -9.75 -3.09 21.46
N GLN A 61 -9.30 -2.03 22.13
CA GLN A 61 -8.23 -2.13 23.13
C GLN A 61 -8.73 -2.99 24.30
N THR A 62 -8.41 -4.27 24.25
CA THR A 62 -8.49 -5.14 25.42
C THR A 62 -7.08 -5.36 25.95
N ASN A 63 -6.84 -4.96 27.19
CA ASN A 63 -5.61 -5.19 27.95
C ASN A 63 -5.43 -6.68 28.28
N ASN A 64 -5.40 -7.55 27.28
CA ASN A 64 -4.93 -8.92 27.42
C ASN A 64 -4.34 -9.33 26.07
N THR A 65 -3.03 -9.46 26.04
CA THR A 65 -2.21 -9.83 24.90
C THR A 65 -2.53 -11.24 24.42
N THR A 66 -3.61 -11.39 23.66
CA THR A 66 -3.71 -12.51 22.74
C THR A 66 -3.19 -11.97 21.41
N VAL A 67 -2.01 -12.38 21.01
CA VAL A 67 -1.44 -12.07 19.68
C VAL A 67 -2.39 -12.69 18.67
N VAL A 68 -3.33 -11.88 18.16
CA VAL A 68 -4.11 -12.23 16.98
C VAL A 68 -3.17 -12.03 15.82
N ASN A 69 -2.91 -13.10 15.10
CA ASN A 69 -1.98 -13.12 13.97
C ASN A 69 -2.69 -12.51 12.73
N ASP A 70 -3.02 -11.22 12.79
CA ASP A 70 -3.61 -10.46 11.66
C ASP A 70 -2.53 -10.03 10.63
N GLY A 71 -1.52 -10.88 10.45
CA GLY A 71 -0.45 -10.64 9.48
C GLY A 71 -0.95 -10.78 8.03
N VAL A 72 -0.42 -9.93 7.14
CA VAL A 72 -0.68 -10.00 5.71
C VAL A 72 0.17 -11.12 5.10
N LEU A 73 -0.47 -12.10 4.45
CA LEU A 73 0.25 -13.16 3.76
C LEU A 73 0.77 -12.66 2.41
N VAL A 74 2.09 -12.63 2.26
CA VAL A 74 2.79 -12.37 0.98
C VAL A 74 3.49 -13.66 0.55
N LYS A 75 3.17 -14.16 -0.65
CA LYS A 75 3.87 -15.32 -1.19
C LYS A 75 5.18 -14.88 -1.83
N VAL A 76 6.24 -15.63 -1.57
CA VAL A 76 7.60 -15.35 -2.10
C VAL A 76 8.09 -16.55 -2.86
N LYS A 77 8.55 -16.33 -4.11
CA LYS A 77 9.21 -17.34 -4.94
C LYS A 77 10.70 -17.02 -5.01
N LYS A 78 11.55 -17.99 -4.66
CA LYS A 78 12.98 -17.91 -4.95
C LYS A 78 13.22 -18.13 -6.44
N LEU A 79 13.97 -17.22 -7.05
CA LEU A 79 14.45 -17.29 -8.44
C LEU A 79 15.93 -17.67 -8.48
N ASP A 80 16.63 -17.54 -7.36
CA ASP A 80 18.02 -17.94 -7.14
C ASP A 80 18.06 -18.86 -5.92
N PRO A 81 18.80 -19.99 -5.96
CA PRO A 81 18.93 -20.92 -4.82
C PRO A 81 19.52 -20.25 -3.57
N ASN A 82 20.38 -19.24 -3.74
CA ASN A 82 21.00 -18.49 -2.65
C ASN A 82 20.12 -17.34 -2.12
N ALA A 83 18.93 -17.13 -2.73
CA ALA A 83 18.04 -16.05 -2.28
C ALA A 83 17.60 -16.26 -0.84
N VAL A 84 17.56 -15.17 -0.08
CA VAL A 84 17.08 -15.11 1.30
C VAL A 84 15.67 -14.56 1.29
N ILE A 85 14.72 -15.28 1.89
CA ILE A 85 13.36 -14.78 2.07
C ILE A 85 13.41 -13.68 3.13
N PRO A 86 12.92 -12.45 2.82
CA PRO A 86 12.91 -11.35 3.76
C PRO A 86 12.12 -11.67 5.03
N SER A 87 12.66 -11.27 6.16
CA SER A 87 12.01 -11.42 7.47
C SER A 87 12.39 -10.24 8.38
N TYR A 88 11.55 -9.99 9.39
CA TYR A 88 11.88 -9.02 10.43
C TYR A 88 13.05 -9.52 11.26
N SER A 89 14.02 -8.66 11.52
CA SER A 89 15.18 -8.98 12.35
C SER A 89 14.78 -9.04 13.84
N LYS A 90 13.87 -8.15 14.24
CA LYS A 90 13.37 -8.05 15.62
C LYS A 90 11.87 -7.76 15.61
N VAL A 91 11.21 -8.07 16.72
CA VAL A 91 9.82 -7.65 16.97
C VAL A 91 9.74 -6.12 16.96
N GLY A 92 8.81 -5.57 16.19
CA GLY A 92 8.63 -4.13 16.02
C GLY A 92 9.40 -3.50 14.86
N ASP A 93 10.26 -4.25 14.17
CA ASP A 93 10.84 -3.77 12.91
C ASP A 93 9.75 -3.58 11.85
N ALA A 94 9.82 -2.51 11.06
CA ALA A 94 8.90 -2.26 9.95
C ALA A 94 9.43 -2.76 8.61
N GLY A 95 10.75 -2.75 8.43
CA GLY A 95 11.42 -3.16 7.19
C GLY A 95 12.00 -4.56 7.29
N MET A 96 11.90 -5.31 6.20
CA MET A 96 12.54 -6.61 6.01
C MET A 96 13.72 -6.46 5.07
N ASP A 97 14.88 -6.96 5.45
CA ASP A 97 16.10 -6.81 4.66
C ASP A 97 16.06 -7.62 3.35
N LEU A 98 16.56 -7.01 2.27
CA LEU A 98 16.76 -7.62 0.96
C LEU A 98 18.24 -7.93 0.77
N THR A 99 18.58 -9.23 0.67
CA THR A 99 19.94 -9.70 0.49
C THR A 99 20.27 -9.82 -1.01
N ILE A 100 21.38 -9.23 -1.42
CA ILE A 100 21.85 -9.24 -2.81
C ILE A 100 22.30 -10.65 -3.20
N THR A 101 21.75 -11.20 -4.28
CA THR A 101 22.18 -12.47 -4.85
C THR A 101 23.11 -12.30 -6.04
N LYS A 102 23.00 -11.17 -6.75
CA LYS A 102 23.84 -10.87 -7.91
C LYS A 102 23.95 -9.38 -8.17
N GLU A 103 25.03 -8.99 -8.79
CA GLU A 103 25.21 -7.71 -9.47
C GLU A 103 24.76 -7.89 -10.92
N ILE A 104 23.72 -7.15 -11.34
CA ILE A 104 23.13 -7.26 -12.68
C ILE A 104 23.91 -6.40 -13.66
N GLU A 105 24.20 -5.17 -13.26
CA GLU A 105 24.90 -4.18 -14.04
C GLU A 105 25.82 -3.35 -13.13
N ASN A 106 26.99 -2.96 -13.68
CA ASN A 106 27.93 -2.12 -12.97
C ASN A 106 28.67 -1.23 -13.95
N THR A 107 28.26 0.03 -14.00
CA THR A 107 28.86 1.08 -14.85
C THR A 107 29.64 2.08 -13.99
N SER A 108 30.23 3.11 -14.63
CA SER A 108 30.84 4.23 -13.90
C SER A 108 29.81 5.07 -13.15
N PHE A 109 28.52 5.01 -13.51
CA PHE A 109 27.48 5.89 -12.97
C PHE A 109 26.48 5.16 -12.06
N SER A 110 26.32 3.86 -12.24
CA SER A 110 25.31 3.08 -11.53
C SER A 110 25.74 1.64 -11.26
N VAL A 111 25.08 1.04 -10.30
CA VAL A 111 25.12 -0.40 -10.05
C VAL A 111 23.70 -0.90 -9.77
N SER A 112 23.34 -2.03 -10.39
CA SER A 112 22.03 -2.68 -10.21
C SER A 112 22.23 -4.05 -9.56
N TYR A 113 21.40 -4.34 -8.56
CA TYR A 113 21.43 -5.57 -7.79
C TYR A 113 20.11 -6.33 -7.92
N GLY A 114 20.21 -7.66 -8.03
CA GLY A 114 19.09 -8.58 -7.92
C GLY A 114 19.06 -9.23 -6.53
N PHE A 115 17.85 -9.46 -6.04
CA PHE A 115 17.64 -10.10 -4.74
C PHE A 115 17.24 -11.58 -4.88
N GLY A 116 17.13 -12.09 -6.11
CA GLY A 116 16.82 -13.48 -6.41
C GLY A 116 15.43 -13.94 -5.96
N ILE A 117 14.51 -13.03 -5.71
CA ILE A 117 13.13 -13.32 -5.29
C ILE A 117 12.11 -12.57 -6.13
N ALA A 118 10.93 -13.17 -6.28
CA ALA A 118 9.71 -12.52 -6.75
C ALA A 118 8.62 -12.65 -5.68
N MET A 119 7.69 -11.68 -5.63
CA MET A 119 6.64 -11.64 -4.63
C MET A 119 5.25 -11.58 -5.27
N GLU A 120 4.27 -12.20 -4.60
CA GLU A 120 2.85 -12.01 -4.84
C GLU A 120 2.27 -11.22 -3.65
N ILE A 121 2.28 -9.90 -3.80
CA ILE A 121 1.69 -8.97 -2.83
C ILE A 121 0.18 -8.96 -3.06
N PRO A 122 -0.67 -9.08 -2.03
CA PRO A 122 -2.11 -9.08 -2.20
C PRO A 122 -2.64 -7.72 -2.68
N LYS A 123 -3.79 -7.70 -3.37
CA LYS A 123 -4.47 -6.46 -3.78
C LYS A 123 -4.75 -5.59 -2.54
N GLY A 124 -4.65 -4.27 -2.71
CA GLY A 124 -4.77 -3.29 -1.62
C GLY A 124 -3.49 -3.08 -0.82
N TYR A 125 -2.39 -3.75 -1.20
CA TYR A 125 -1.06 -3.58 -0.61
C TYR A 125 -0.02 -3.26 -1.66
N VAL A 126 1.00 -2.51 -1.26
CA VAL A 126 2.15 -2.12 -2.06
C VAL A 126 3.44 -2.50 -1.33
N GLY A 127 4.42 -2.98 -2.06
CA GLY A 127 5.78 -3.14 -1.56
C GLY A 127 6.60 -1.88 -1.83
N LEU A 128 7.25 -1.34 -0.82
CA LEU A 128 8.13 -0.18 -0.96
C LEU A 128 9.56 -0.59 -0.62
N ILE A 129 10.46 -0.46 -1.61
CA ILE A 129 11.89 -0.71 -1.43
C ILE A 129 12.59 0.58 -1.06
N PHE A 130 13.25 0.56 0.08
CA PHE A 130 14.03 1.67 0.62
C PHE A 130 15.52 1.30 0.72
N PRO A 131 16.44 2.27 0.68
CA PRO A 131 17.79 2.03 1.14
C PRO A 131 17.79 1.70 2.65
N ARG A 132 18.77 0.94 3.09
CA ARG A 132 19.02 0.73 4.53
C ARG A 132 19.87 1.89 5.09
N SER A 133 19.82 2.08 6.41
CA SER A 133 20.65 3.08 7.08
C SER A 133 22.15 2.89 6.81
N SER A 134 22.58 1.65 6.53
CA SER A 134 23.98 1.35 6.18
C SER A 134 24.42 1.94 4.83
N VAL A 135 23.51 2.44 3.98
CA VAL A 135 23.86 3.13 2.72
C VAL A 135 24.76 4.35 2.98
N ARG A 136 24.65 4.95 4.18
CA ARG A 136 25.56 6.06 4.63
C ARG A 136 27.06 5.72 4.55
N ASN A 137 27.39 4.43 4.56
CA ASN A 137 28.77 3.95 4.48
C ASN A 137 29.15 3.51 3.07
N GLN A 138 28.31 3.80 2.09
CA GLN A 138 28.48 3.48 0.67
C GLN A 138 28.46 4.77 -0.13
N ASP A 139 29.08 4.76 -1.31
CA ASP A 139 29.00 5.87 -2.27
C ASP A 139 27.81 5.65 -3.22
N LEU A 140 26.63 5.38 -2.65
CA LEU A 140 25.44 4.96 -3.39
C LEU A 140 24.21 5.76 -2.99
N ILE A 141 23.36 6.09 -3.98
CA ILE A 141 22.05 6.69 -3.80
C ILE A 141 21.05 5.85 -4.59
N LEU A 142 19.98 5.39 -3.95
CA LEU A 142 18.90 4.65 -4.64
C LEU A 142 18.31 5.52 -5.76
N SER A 143 18.36 5.06 -7.01
CA SER A 143 18.13 5.88 -8.21
C SER A 143 16.73 6.47 -8.29
N ASN A 144 15.73 5.74 -7.79
CA ASN A 144 14.32 6.15 -7.75
C ASN A 144 13.85 6.61 -6.36
N CYS A 145 14.77 6.85 -5.43
CA CYS A 145 14.51 7.20 -4.04
C CYS A 145 13.72 6.13 -3.27
N VAL A 146 12.60 5.64 -3.83
CA VAL A 146 11.76 4.55 -3.32
C VAL A 146 11.34 3.68 -4.49
N GLY A 147 11.58 2.38 -4.40
CA GLY A 147 11.06 1.40 -5.36
C GLY A 147 9.62 1.06 -5.03
N VAL A 148 8.70 1.19 -6.00
CA VAL A 148 7.29 0.82 -5.83
C VAL A 148 7.06 -0.54 -6.49
N ILE A 149 6.60 -1.51 -5.72
CA ILE A 149 6.30 -2.88 -6.16
C ILE A 149 4.79 -3.09 -6.12
N ASP A 150 4.19 -3.11 -7.28
CA ASP A 150 2.76 -3.31 -7.44
C ASP A 150 2.33 -4.74 -7.08
N SER A 151 1.09 -4.91 -6.61
CA SER A 151 0.51 -6.21 -6.30
C SER A 151 0.46 -7.16 -7.52
N GLY A 152 0.44 -6.63 -8.73
CA GLY A 152 0.47 -7.39 -10.00
C GLY A 152 1.88 -7.76 -10.49
N TYR A 153 2.94 -7.20 -9.91
CA TYR A 153 4.31 -7.48 -10.34
C TYR A 153 4.76 -8.89 -9.94
N ARG A 154 5.37 -9.61 -10.88
CA ARG A 154 5.86 -11.00 -10.68
C ARG A 154 7.31 -11.17 -11.10
N GLY A 155 8.00 -10.08 -11.46
CA GLY A 155 9.41 -10.10 -11.78
C GLY A 155 10.31 -10.21 -10.55
N GLU A 156 11.60 -10.38 -10.79
CA GLU A 156 12.61 -10.34 -9.73
C GLU A 156 12.66 -8.95 -9.09
N LEU A 157 12.71 -8.90 -7.76
CA LEU A 157 12.97 -7.64 -7.06
C LEU A 157 14.41 -7.21 -7.28
N GLN A 158 14.58 -5.96 -7.67
CA GLN A 158 15.86 -5.35 -8.00
C GLN A 158 15.96 -3.94 -7.42
N ALA A 159 17.19 -3.45 -7.24
CA ALA A 159 17.45 -2.07 -6.89
C ALA A 159 18.64 -1.54 -7.66
N THR A 160 18.47 -0.36 -8.27
CA THR A 160 19.55 0.35 -8.96
C THR A 160 19.97 1.56 -8.15
N PHE A 161 21.27 1.69 -7.95
CA PHE A 161 21.87 2.81 -7.23
C PHE A 161 22.75 3.63 -8.17
N LYS A 162 22.68 4.95 -8.03
CA LYS A 162 23.66 5.88 -8.61
C LYS A 162 24.91 5.87 -7.75
N LYS A 163 26.05 5.91 -8.39
CA LYS A 163 27.36 6.03 -7.75
C LYS A 163 27.74 7.50 -7.58
N THR A 164 28.22 7.86 -6.42
CA THR A 164 28.65 9.24 -6.10
C THR A 164 30.15 9.46 -6.31
N ASN A 165 30.93 8.38 -6.46
CA ASN A 165 32.38 8.43 -6.65
C ASN A 165 32.85 7.62 -7.87
N GLY A 166 32.04 7.58 -8.92
CA GLY A 166 32.38 6.91 -10.18
C GLY A 166 32.74 5.41 -10.00
N LEU A 167 33.81 4.96 -10.67
CA LEU A 167 34.26 3.55 -10.58
C LEU A 167 34.80 3.18 -9.21
N ASP A 168 35.34 4.13 -8.45
CA ASP A 168 35.92 3.92 -7.13
C ASP A 168 34.88 3.92 -6.00
N SER A 169 33.58 4.03 -6.33
CA SER A 169 32.52 4.05 -5.34
C SER A 169 32.51 2.80 -4.48
N LEU A 170 32.49 3.01 -3.16
CA LEU A 170 32.18 1.97 -2.18
C LEU A 170 30.77 1.47 -2.44
N LYS A 171 30.63 0.16 -2.69
CA LYS A 171 29.37 -0.48 -3.05
C LYS A 171 29.15 -1.78 -2.29
N TYR A 172 27.89 -2.20 -2.22
CA TYR A 172 27.53 -3.49 -1.65
C TYR A 172 28.13 -4.65 -2.45
N LYS A 173 28.38 -5.76 -1.74
CA LYS A 173 28.81 -7.04 -2.30
C LYS A 173 27.64 -8.01 -2.33
N VAL A 174 27.71 -9.01 -3.20
CA VAL A 174 26.82 -10.17 -3.17
C VAL A 174 26.86 -10.83 -1.79
N GLY A 175 25.70 -11.18 -1.25
CA GLY A 175 25.50 -11.70 0.11
C GLY A 175 25.25 -10.61 1.16
N GLU A 176 25.47 -9.33 0.86
CA GLU A 176 25.15 -8.24 1.77
C GLU A 176 23.67 -7.80 1.64
N ARG A 177 23.16 -7.20 2.71
CA ARG A 177 21.82 -6.60 2.73
C ARG A 177 21.89 -5.21 2.13
N GLY A 178 21.46 -5.07 0.85
CA GLY A 178 21.61 -3.83 0.07
C GLY A 178 20.41 -2.89 0.14
N ALA A 179 19.23 -3.41 0.48
CA ALA A 179 17.99 -2.64 0.60
C ALA A 179 17.09 -3.26 1.67
N GLN A 180 15.93 -2.65 1.90
CA GLN A 180 14.85 -3.19 2.75
C GLN A 180 13.51 -2.97 2.07
N ILE A 181 12.54 -3.85 2.34
CA ILE A 181 11.17 -3.75 1.84
C ILE A 181 10.19 -3.58 2.99
N ILE A 182 9.21 -2.70 2.79
CA ILE A 182 8.05 -2.52 3.68
C ILE A 182 6.79 -2.82 2.87
N ILE A 183 5.85 -3.57 3.43
CA ILE A 183 4.55 -3.83 2.82
C ILE A 183 3.50 -3.00 3.55
N LEU A 184 2.78 -2.16 2.81
CA LEU A 184 1.78 -1.23 3.36
C LEU A 184 0.44 -1.37 2.64
N PRO A 185 -0.70 -1.24 3.34
CA PRO A 185 -1.99 -1.08 2.71
C PRO A 185 -2.09 0.30 2.05
N TYR A 186 -2.87 0.39 0.96
CA TYR A 186 -3.22 1.67 0.35
C TYR A 186 -4.70 1.67 -0.07
N PRO A 187 -5.40 2.81 0.05
CA PRO A 187 -6.77 2.92 -0.42
C PRO A 187 -6.84 2.97 -1.96
N THR A 188 -7.91 2.46 -2.54
CA THR A 188 -8.22 2.73 -3.95
C THR A 188 -8.58 4.21 -4.10
N ILE A 189 -7.92 4.90 -5.02
CA ILE A 189 -8.14 6.33 -5.27
C ILE A 189 -8.87 6.49 -6.61
N TYR A 190 -9.96 7.24 -6.58
CA TYR A 190 -10.70 7.69 -7.77
C TYR A 190 -10.41 9.17 -7.97
N MET A 191 -9.93 9.53 -9.16
CA MET A 191 -9.65 10.92 -9.52
C MET A 191 -10.80 11.44 -10.38
N THR A 192 -11.28 12.65 -10.04
CA THR A 192 -12.28 13.38 -10.81
C THR A 192 -11.74 14.77 -11.13
N GLU A 193 -11.87 15.19 -12.39
CA GLU A 193 -11.59 16.54 -12.81
C GLU A 193 -12.73 17.45 -12.37
N VAL A 194 -12.37 18.56 -11.74
CA VAL A 194 -13.32 19.60 -11.32
C VAL A 194 -12.80 20.97 -11.80
N PRO A 195 -13.69 21.94 -12.11
CA PRO A 195 -13.27 23.26 -12.58
C PRO A 195 -12.53 24.05 -11.51
N GLU A 196 -12.86 23.84 -10.23
CA GLU A 196 -12.28 24.55 -9.09
C GLU A 196 -12.15 23.62 -7.89
N LEU A 197 -11.10 23.82 -7.10
CA LEU A 197 -10.91 23.17 -5.81
C LEU A 197 -11.45 24.07 -4.68
N SER A 198 -11.83 23.45 -3.58
CA SER A 198 -12.24 24.20 -2.38
C SER A 198 -11.09 25.05 -1.83
N ASP A 199 -11.41 26.21 -1.31
CA ASP A 199 -10.45 27.08 -0.63
C ASP A 199 -9.97 26.47 0.68
N THR A 200 -8.71 26.73 1.01
CA THR A 200 -8.10 26.34 2.30
C THR A 200 -7.27 27.51 2.85
N GLU A 201 -7.04 27.53 4.16
CA GLU A 201 -6.17 28.52 4.80
C GLU A 201 -4.75 28.52 4.19
N ARG A 202 -4.26 27.38 3.77
CA ARG A 202 -2.94 27.24 3.11
C ARG A 202 -2.95 27.74 1.66
N GLY A 203 -4.07 27.63 0.95
CA GLY A 203 -4.20 27.97 -0.46
C GLY A 203 -3.11 27.34 -1.33
N THR A 204 -2.46 28.13 -2.16
CA THR A 204 -1.36 27.72 -3.05
C THR A 204 0.02 27.76 -2.40
N GLY A 205 0.12 28.04 -1.10
CA GLY A 205 1.38 28.16 -0.38
C GLY A 205 2.20 26.87 -0.36
N GLY A 206 3.43 26.91 -0.89
CA GLY A 206 4.40 25.82 -0.95
C GLY A 206 5.83 26.33 -0.78
N PHE A 207 6.82 25.43 -0.88
CA PHE A 207 8.25 25.76 -0.89
C PHE A 207 8.73 26.68 0.23
N GLY A 208 8.27 26.45 1.48
CA GLY A 208 8.65 27.25 2.64
C GLY A 208 7.80 28.49 2.88
N SER A 209 6.60 28.58 2.29
CA SER A 209 5.67 29.71 2.49
C SER A 209 5.24 29.93 3.96
N THR A 210 5.52 28.98 4.86
CA THR A 210 5.24 29.07 6.31
C THR A 210 6.39 29.69 7.11
N GLY A 211 7.43 30.21 6.45
CA GLY A 211 8.58 30.87 7.07
C GLY A 211 9.67 29.89 7.55
N ASN A 212 10.88 30.44 7.75
CA ASN A 212 11.99 29.78 8.44
C ASN A 212 11.87 30.03 9.94
#